data_017e8c0d53b0891776e1ba28e2c0954f
#
_entry.id   017e8c0d53b0891776e1ba28e2c0954f
#
_cell.length_a   1.000
_cell.length_b   1.000
_cell.length_c   1.000
_cell.angle_alpha   90.00
_cell.angle_beta   90.00
_cell.angle_gamma   90.00
#
_symmetry.space_group_name_H-M   'P 1'
#
loop_
_entity.id
_entity.type
_entity.pdbx_description
1 polymer ?
#
loop_
_entity_poly.entity_id
_entity_poly.type
_entity_poly.pdbx_seq_one_letter_code
_entity_poly.pdbx_strand_id
1 'polypeptide(L)'
;MKATGQEVTIVMVEDDEGHARLIEKNVRRAGVHNEIVPFTLGHKALDFILGPERDGLVSKDRYLLILLDLNLPDMSGIKILEQIKSNEYTKRLPVVVLTTTDDETEIQKCYDLGANVYITKPVDYEGFATAIRNLGLFFSVIQVP
;
A
#
# COMPACT_ATOMS: atom_id res chain seq x y z
N MET A 1 17.18 -11.64 -15.92
CA MET A 1 16.78 -11.29 -15.94
C MET A 1 16.29 -10.84 -15.78
N LYS A 2 16.33 -10.67 -15.59
CA LYS A 2 15.82 -10.13 -15.22
C LYS A 2 15.01 -9.78 -15.20
N ALA A 3 14.80 -9.96 -14.78
CA ALA A 3 14.03 -9.68 -14.65
C ALA A 3 13.52 -8.85 -14.82
N THR A 4 13.27 -8.63 -14.88
CA THR A 4 12.95 -7.89 -14.95
C THR A 4 12.61 -7.03 -14.65
N GLY A 5 12.82 -7.32 -14.25
CA GLY A 5 12.58 -6.49 -13.82
C GLY A 5 12.22 -5.38 -13.13
N GLN A 6 11.08 -5.38 -12.84
CA GLN A 6 10.55 -4.26 -12.16
C GLN A 6 10.61 -4.47 -10.69
N GLU A 7 11.30 -3.59 -10.03
CA GLU A 7 11.37 -3.63 -8.61
C GLU A 7 10.16 -2.91 -8.05
N VAL A 8 9.50 -3.52 -7.10
CA VAL A 8 8.32 -2.92 -6.49
C VAL A 8 8.76 -2.01 -5.34
N THR A 9 8.27 -0.79 -5.33
CA THR A 9 8.50 0.13 -4.23
C THR A 9 7.26 0.12 -3.33
N ILE A 10 7.49 0.08 -2.03
CA ILE A 10 6.39 0.07 -1.08
C ILE A 10 6.13 1.50 -0.63
N VAL A 11 4.90 1.97 -0.81
CA VAL A 11 4.50 3.29 -0.34
C VAL A 11 3.72 3.07 0.95
N MET A 12 4.20 3.62 2.05
CA MET A 12 3.57 3.42 3.35
C MET A 12 2.98 4.74 3.80
N VAL A 13 1.64 4.81 3.86
CA VAL A 13 0.94 6.03 4.24
C VAL A 13 0.42 5.84 5.65
N GLU A 14 1.14 6.39 6.61
CA GLU A 14 0.88 6.17 8.04
C GLU A 14 1.43 7.35 8.83
N ASP A 15 0.58 8.03 9.59
CA ASP A 15 1.02 9.21 10.33
C ASP A 15 1.54 8.90 11.73
N ASP A 16 1.26 7.72 12.26
CA ASP A 16 1.73 7.36 13.60
C ASP A 16 3.09 6.69 13.49
N GLU A 17 4.08 7.29 14.14
CA GLU A 17 5.45 6.81 14.02
C GLU A 17 5.64 5.40 14.55
N GLY A 18 4.97 5.09 15.65
CA GLY A 18 5.07 3.75 16.23
C GLY A 18 4.46 2.69 15.33
N HIS A 19 3.31 3.01 14.74
CA HIS A 19 2.68 2.08 13.79
C HIS A 19 3.55 1.91 12.56
N ALA A 20 4.15 3.00 12.08
CA ALA A 20 5.00 2.94 10.90
C ALA A 20 6.19 2.02 11.15
N ARG A 21 6.82 2.14 12.32
CA ARG A 21 7.95 1.29 12.64
C ARG A 21 7.57 -0.18 12.73
N LEU A 22 6.39 -0.45 13.29
CA LEU A 22 5.93 -1.82 13.41
C LEU A 22 5.63 -2.42 12.03
N ILE A 23 5.03 -1.64 11.17
CA ILE A 23 4.74 -2.08 9.82
C ILE A 23 6.05 -2.41 9.11
N GLU A 24 7.00 -1.50 9.18
CA GLU A 24 8.28 -1.71 8.52
C GLU A 24 8.98 -2.95 9.06
N LYS A 25 8.95 -3.13 10.37
CA LYS A 25 9.59 -4.29 10.98
C LYS A 25 8.96 -5.59 10.45
N ASN A 26 7.65 -5.62 10.34
CA ASN A 26 6.97 -6.82 9.87
C ASN A 26 7.19 -7.07 8.39
N VAL A 27 7.30 -6.01 7.60
CA VAL A 27 7.64 -6.14 6.19
C VAL A 27 9.01 -6.81 6.06
N ARG A 28 9.99 -6.30 6.80
CA ARG A 28 11.35 -6.85 6.74
C ARG A 28 11.41 -8.27 7.26
N ARG A 29 10.65 -8.53 8.32
CA ARG A 29 10.63 -9.87 8.91
C ARG A 29 10.04 -10.89 7.95
N ALA A 30 9.13 -10.46 7.10
CA ALA A 30 8.53 -11.35 6.11
C ALA A 30 9.46 -11.61 4.92
N GLY A 31 10.67 -11.06 4.95
CA GLY A 31 11.64 -11.30 3.88
C GLY A 31 11.58 -10.30 2.75
N VAL A 32 10.79 -9.25 2.90
CA VAL A 32 10.65 -8.25 1.85
C VAL A 32 11.63 -7.12 2.13
N HIS A 33 12.56 -6.90 1.22
CA HIS A 33 13.62 -5.91 1.41
C HIS A 33 13.55 -4.74 0.45
N ASN A 34 12.43 -4.60 -0.22
CA ASN A 34 12.22 -3.52 -1.17
C ASN A 34 12.18 -2.17 -0.46
N GLU A 35 12.46 -1.13 -1.20
CA GLU A 35 12.45 0.22 -0.64
C GLU A 35 11.06 0.57 -0.12
N ILE A 36 11.01 1.23 1.04
CA ILE A 36 9.77 1.73 1.61
C ILE A 36 9.86 3.25 1.60
N VAL A 37 8.89 3.89 0.95
CA VAL A 37 8.81 5.34 0.92
C VAL A 37 7.67 5.75 1.85
N PRO A 38 7.98 6.40 2.98
CA PRO A 38 6.94 6.72 3.97
C PRO A 38 6.33 8.08 3.73
N PHE A 39 5.04 8.19 4.03
CA PHE A 39 4.32 9.45 3.99
C PHE A 39 3.46 9.57 5.24
N THR A 40 3.47 10.72 5.88
CA THR A 40 2.63 10.97 7.03
C THR A 40 1.38 11.76 6.65
N LEU A 41 1.36 12.32 5.46
CA LEU A 41 0.22 13.10 4.97
C LEU A 41 -0.35 12.47 3.71
N GLY A 42 -1.67 12.38 3.66
CA GLY A 42 -2.32 11.72 2.55
C GLY A 42 -2.14 12.42 1.23
N HIS A 43 -2.21 13.76 1.23
CA HIS A 43 -2.11 14.48 -0.04
C HIS A 43 -0.69 14.34 -0.64
N LYS A 44 0.32 14.22 0.22
CA LYS A 44 1.67 14.03 -0.29
C LYS A 44 1.84 12.64 -0.89
N ALA A 45 1.22 11.65 -0.27
CA ALA A 45 1.24 10.31 -0.82
C ALA A 45 0.54 10.27 -2.17
N LEU A 46 -0.60 10.96 -2.29
CA LEU A 46 -1.31 11.01 -3.56
C LEU A 46 -0.48 11.67 -4.64
N ASP A 47 0.22 12.76 -4.29
CA ASP A 47 1.08 13.43 -5.26
C ASP A 47 2.16 12.50 -5.77
N PHE A 48 2.69 11.67 -4.89
CA PHE A 48 3.71 10.71 -5.28
C PHE A 48 3.14 9.60 -6.15
N ILE A 49 1.99 9.07 -5.76
CA ILE A 49 1.39 7.93 -6.46
C ILE A 49 0.80 8.35 -7.80
N LEU A 50 -0.05 9.34 -7.80
CA LEU A 50 -0.66 9.82 -9.03
C LEU A 50 0.27 10.71 -9.79
N GLY A 51 0.96 11.52 -9.02
CA GLY A 51 1.87 12.46 -9.47
C GLY A 51 1.47 13.23 -10.63
N PRO A 52 1.91 14.34 -10.74
CA PRO A 52 1.48 15.20 -11.77
C PRO A 52 2.32 14.94 -12.91
N GLU A 53 3.40 14.91 -12.54
CA GLU A 53 4.28 14.70 -13.54
C GLU A 53 4.24 13.33 -13.75
N ARG A 54 3.44 12.88 -13.05
CA ARG A 54 3.27 11.60 -13.22
C ARG A 54 2.55 11.55 -14.42
N ASP A 55 2.44 12.46 -15.07
CA ASP A 55 1.98 12.42 -16.38
C ASP A 55 2.01 11.00 -16.80
N GLY A 56 1.84 10.11 -16.04
CA GLY A 56 1.70 8.78 -16.46
C GLY A 56 2.96 8.06 -16.83
N LEU A 57 3.99 8.75 -17.21
CA LEU A 57 5.21 8.07 -17.60
C LEU A 57 5.81 7.35 -16.41
N VAL A 58 5.98 8.09 -15.35
CA VAL A 58 6.52 7.51 -14.15
C VAL A 58 5.59 6.45 -13.63
N SER A 59 4.30 6.72 -13.63
CA SER A 59 3.33 5.78 -13.10
C SER A 59 3.26 4.50 -13.92
N LYS A 60 3.42 4.60 -15.21
CA LYS A 60 3.37 3.42 -16.04
C LYS A 60 4.50 2.48 -15.78
N ASP A 61 5.68 3.01 -15.53
CA ASP A 61 6.86 2.18 -15.36
C ASP A 61 7.13 1.78 -13.94
N ARG A 62 6.42 2.35 -13.00
CA ARG A 62 6.65 2.05 -11.61
C ARG A 62 5.63 1.05 -11.12
N TYR A 63 6.08 0.14 -10.30
CA TYR A 63 5.18 -0.80 -9.67
C TYR A 63 5.22 -0.50 -8.18
N LEU A 64 4.08 -0.14 -7.63
CA LEU A 64 3.98 0.26 -6.23
C LEU A 64 3.06 -0.70 -5.48
N LEU A 65 3.43 -1.01 -4.24
CA LEU A 65 2.53 -1.65 -3.30
C LEU A 65 2.19 -0.59 -2.28
N ILE A 66 0.92 -0.34 -2.07
CA ILE A 66 0.51 0.74 -1.19
C ILE A 66 -0.05 0.19 0.11
N LEU A 67 0.58 0.58 1.23
CA LEU A 67 0.10 0.27 2.56
C LEU A 67 -0.56 1.54 3.06
N LEU A 68 -1.86 1.50 3.29
CA LEU A 68 -2.64 2.71 3.48
C LEU A 68 -3.44 2.69 4.78
N ASP A 69 -3.16 3.63 5.67
CA ASP A 69 -3.98 3.86 6.84
C ASP A 69 -5.18 4.71 6.44
N LEU A 70 -6.33 4.42 6.98
CA LEU A 70 -7.53 5.20 6.67
C LEU A 70 -7.63 6.48 7.47
N ASN A 71 -7.00 6.52 8.65
CA ASN A 71 -7.10 7.69 9.53
C ASN A 71 -5.87 8.56 9.43
N LEU A 72 -5.90 9.49 8.50
CA LEU A 72 -4.77 10.41 8.31
C LEU A 72 -5.19 11.81 8.73
N PRO A 73 -4.22 12.66 9.08
CA PRO A 73 -4.57 13.99 9.62
C PRO A 73 -5.16 14.95 8.61
N ASP A 74 -4.81 14.80 7.34
CA ASP A 74 -5.22 15.77 6.32
C ASP A 74 -6.35 15.31 5.42
N MET A 75 -6.62 14.01 5.36
CA MET A 75 -7.70 13.53 4.52
C MET A 75 -7.99 12.07 4.86
N SER A 76 -9.16 11.60 4.45
CA SER A 76 -9.53 10.22 4.68
C SER A 76 -8.78 9.29 3.73
N GLY A 77 -8.27 8.19 4.28
CA GLY A 77 -7.62 7.18 3.44
C GLY A 77 -8.59 6.55 2.44
N ILE A 78 -9.89 6.57 2.73
CA ILE A 78 -10.86 6.06 1.78
C ILE A 78 -10.84 6.89 0.51
N LYS A 79 -10.68 8.21 0.64
CA LYS A 79 -10.57 9.08 -0.52
C LYS A 79 -9.32 8.78 -1.32
N ILE A 80 -8.23 8.45 -0.63
CA ILE A 80 -7.00 8.10 -1.30
C ILE A 80 -7.21 6.83 -2.11
N LEU A 81 -7.82 5.82 -1.48
CA LEU A 81 -8.10 4.56 -2.14
C LEU A 81 -8.98 4.79 -3.38
N GLU A 82 -10.00 5.62 -3.22
CA GLU A 82 -10.91 5.92 -4.31
C GLU A 82 -10.17 6.54 -5.49
N GLN A 83 -9.28 7.48 -5.22
CA GLN A 83 -8.56 8.15 -6.28
C GLN A 83 -7.56 7.22 -6.97
N ILE A 84 -6.91 6.36 -6.20
CA ILE A 84 -5.98 5.40 -6.79
C ILE A 84 -6.72 4.44 -7.71
N LYS A 85 -7.86 3.95 -7.26
CA LYS A 85 -8.58 2.93 -8.00
C LYS A 85 -9.43 3.47 -9.15
N SER A 86 -9.65 4.78 -9.17
CA SER A 86 -10.37 5.39 -10.28
C SER A 86 -9.44 5.95 -11.35
N ASN A 87 -8.15 5.93 -11.12
CA ASN A 87 -7.18 6.44 -12.08
C ASN A 87 -6.70 5.30 -12.96
N GLU A 88 -6.73 5.53 -14.28
CA GLU A 88 -6.43 4.49 -15.22
C GLU A 88 -5.04 3.90 -15.08
N TYR A 89 -4.08 4.69 -14.64
CA TYR A 89 -2.71 4.20 -14.52
C TYR A 89 -2.39 3.56 -13.18
N THR A 90 -3.16 3.87 -12.15
CA THR A 90 -2.87 3.37 -10.81
C THR A 90 -3.86 2.34 -10.29
N LYS A 91 -4.99 2.14 -10.98
CA LYS A 91 -6.01 1.23 -10.47
C LYS A 91 -5.52 -0.21 -10.34
N ARG A 92 -4.48 -0.57 -11.06
CA ARG A 92 -3.91 -1.91 -11.00
C ARG A 92 -2.99 -2.13 -9.82
N LEU A 93 -2.60 -1.07 -9.16
CA LEU A 93 -1.66 -1.19 -8.05
C LEU A 93 -2.35 -1.80 -6.84
N PRO A 94 -1.71 -2.77 -6.19
CA PRO A 94 -2.32 -3.37 -5.00
C PRO A 94 -2.30 -2.41 -3.82
N VAL A 95 -3.40 -2.39 -3.09
CA VAL A 95 -3.53 -1.55 -1.90
C VAL A 95 -3.92 -2.44 -0.73
N VAL A 96 -3.11 -2.38 0.32
CA VAL A 96 -3.37 -3.06 1.59
C VAL A 96 -3.81 -1.97 2.57
N VAL A 97 -5.03 -2.07 3.06
CA VAL A 97 -5.56 -1.09 4.00
C VAL A 97 -5.23 -1.54 5.42
N LEU A 98 -4.63 -0.65 6.20
CA LEU A 98 -4.24 -0.91 7.58
C LEU A 98 -4.92 0.13 8.46
N THR A 99 -5.80 -0.30 9.36
CA THR A 99 -6.53 0.67 10.16
C THR A 99 -6.97 0.07 11.48
N THR A 100 -7.33 0.93 12.44
CA THR A 100 -7.80 0.47 13.73
C THR A 100 -9.28 0.12 13.72
N THR A 101 -10.01 0.50 12.67
CA THR A 101 -11.44 0.23 12.64
C THR A 101 -11.74 -1.21 12.21
N ASP A 102 -12.73 -1.82 12.84
CA ASP A 102 -13.18 -3.13 12.42
C ASP A 102 -14.66 -3.08 12.02
N ASP A 103 -15.15 -1.89 11.70
CA ASP A 103 -16.52 -1.70 11.25
C ASP A 103 -16.72 -2.41 9.92
N GLU A 104 -17.65 -3.35 9.90
CA GLU A 104 -17.86 -4.16 8.70
C GLU A 104 -18.32 -3.33 7.50
N THR A 105 -19.06 -2.28 7.75
CA THR A 105 -19.51 -1.40 6.66
C THR A 105 -18.32 -0.73 6.00
N GLU A 106 -17.37 -0.26 6.81
CA GLU A 106 -16.19 0.40 6.28
C GLU A 106 -15.29 -0.58 5.57
N ILE A 107 -15.14 -1.77 6.13
CA ILE A 107 -14.34 -2.81 5.49
C ILE A 107 -14.91 -3.15 4.12
N GLN A 108 -16.23 -3.33 4.06
CA GLN A 108 -16.88 -3.67 2.80
C GLN A 108 -16.72 -2.54 1.79
N LYS A 109 -16.81 -1.30 2.25
CA LYS A 109 -16.62 -0.18 1.36
C LYS A 109 -15.23 -0.16 0.76
N CYS A 110 -14.22 -0.50 1.56
CA CYS A 110 -12.86 -0.56 1.05
C CYS A 110 -12.71 -1.61 -0.03
N TYR A 111 -13.27 -2.80 0.19
CA TYR A 111 -13.22 -3.84 -0.82
C TYR A 111 -13.99 -3.46 -2.07
N ASP A 112 -15.14 -2.80 -1.89
CA ASP A 112 -15.93 -2.36 -3.04
C ASP A 112 -15.16 -1.34 -3.87
N LEU A 113 -14.32 -0.54 -3.24
CA LEU A 113 -13.50 0.44 -3.94
C LEU A 113 -12.25 -0.17 -4.57
N GLY A 114 -11.97 -1.43 -4.28
CA GLY A 114 -10.86 -2.11 -4.92
C GLY A 114 -9.67 -2.44 -4.04
N ALA A 115 -9.80 -2.29 -2.71
CA ALA A 115 -8.71 -2.69 -1.84
C ALA A 115 -8.45 -4.17 -1.99
N ASN A 116 -7.19 -4.55 -2.01
CA ASN A 116 -6.81 -5.93 -2.18
C ASN A 116 -6.84 -6.71 -0.87
N VAL A 117 -6.43 -6.08 0.20
CA VAL A 117 -6.40 -6.69 1.53
C VAL A 117 -6.73 -5.64 2.56
N TYR A 118 -7.37 -6.06 3.66
CA TYR A 118 -7.68 -5.16 4.77
C TYR A 118 -7.14 -5.81 6.03
N ILE A 119 -6.37 -5.09 6.80
CA ILE A 119 -5.78 -5.58 8.04
C ILE A 119 -6.15 -4.64 9.16
N THR A 120 -6.70 -5.18 10.25
CA THR A 120 -7.02 -4.39 11.42
C THR A 120 -5.80 -4.31 12.31
N LYS A 121 -5.47 -3.10 12.76
CA LYS A 121 -4.35 -2.89 13.68
C LYS A 121 -4.73 -3.36 15.08
N PRO A 122 -3.77 -3.80 15.86
CA PRO A 122 -2.33 -3.75 15.63
C PRO A 122 -1.90 -4.81 14.63
N VAL A 123 -0.96 -4.44 13.78
CA VAL A 123 -0.47 -5.33 12.74
C VAL A 123 0.58 -6.23 13.37
N ASP A 124 0.27 -7.51 13.50
CA ASP A 124 1.26 -8.44 14.02
C ASP A 124 1.91 -9.16 12.83
N TYR A 125 2.95 -9.90 13.14
CA TYR A 125 3.71 -10.56 12.08
C TYR A 125 2.85 -11.56 11.32
N GLU A 126 2.07 -12.36 12.04
CA GLU A 126 1.30 -13.41 11.39
C GLU A 126 0.21 -12.84 10.50
N GLY A 127 -0.46 -11.81 10.96
CA GLY A 127 -1.49 -11.16 10.16
C GLY A 127 -0.90 -10.57 8.89
N PHE A 128 0.24 -9.93 9.02
CA PHE A 128 0.88 -9.33 7.87
C PHE A 128 1.40 -10.40 6.91
N ALA A 129 2.01 -11.46 7.44
CA ALA A 129 2.53 -12.54 6.61
C ALA A 129 1.41 -13.23 5.85
N THR A 130 0.23 -13.38 6.49
CA THR A 130 -0.92 -13.98 5.82
C THR A 130 -1.39 -13.08 4.69
N ALA A 131 -1.42 -11.77 4.91
CA ALA A 131 -1.82 -10.82 3.89
C ALA A 131 -0.87 -10.89 2.70
N ILE A 132 0.43 -10.98 2.97
CA ILE A 132 1.42 -11.10 1.91
C ILE A 132 1.18 -12.35 1.10
N ARG A 133 0.93 -13.48 1.78
CA ARG A 133 0.65 -14.72 1.07
C ARG A 133 -0.58 -14.61 0.20
N ASN A 134 -1.59 -13.88 0.68
CA ASN A 134 -2.81 -13.70 -0.10
C ASN A 134 -2.61 -12.87 -1.34
N LEU A 135 -1.57 -12.05 -1.36
CA LEU A 135 -1.22 -11.29 -2.56
C LEU A 135 -0.47 -12.17 -3.56
N GLY A 136 0.00 -13.32 -3.11
CA GLY A 136 0.49 -14.38 -3.98
C GLY A 136 1.63 -13.97 -4.88
N LEU A 137 1.42 -14.19 -6.17
CA LEU A 137 2.47 -13.99 -7.15
C LEU A 137 3.07 -12.60 -7.13
N PHE A 138 2.31 -11.61 -6.71
CA PHE A 138 2.83 -10.27 -6.67
C PHE A 138 4.07 -10.18 -5.80
N PHE A 139 4.02 -10.82 -4.63
CA PHE A 139 5.16 -10.79 -3.74
C PHE A 139 6.29 -11.71 -4.21
N SER A 140 5.97 -12.71 -4.98
CA SER A 140 7.03 -13.51 -5.60
C SER A 140 7.86 -12.64 -6.50
N VAL A 141 7.20 -11.75 -7.22
CA VAL A 141 7.92 -10.86 -8.12
C VAL A 141 8.79 -9.88 -7.33
N ILE A 142 8.27 -9.42 -6.20
CA ILE A 142 9.03 -8.50 -5.37
C ILE A 142 10.33 -9.12 -4.89
N GLN A 143 10.29 -10.40 -4.59
CA GLN A 143 11.44 -11.05 -3.98
C GLN A 143 12.45 -11.56 -4.95
N VAL A 144 12.17 -11.45 -6.21
CA VAL A 144 13.14 -11.93 -7.17
C VAL A 144 14.32 -10.99 -7.20
N PRO A 145 15.50 -11.47 -6.96
CA PRO A 145 16.70 -10.63 -6.97
C PRO A 145 17.00 -10.10 -8.35
#